data_735686241f19c54df8f6486531b987b3
#
_entry.id   735686241f19c54df8f6486531b987b3
#
_cell.length_a   1.000
_cell.length_b   1.000
_cell.length_c   1.000
_cell.angle_alpha   90.00
_cell.angle_beta   90.00
_cell.angle_gamma   90.00
#
_symmetry.space_group_name_H-M   'P 1'
#
loop_
_entity.id
_entity.type
_entity.pdbx_description
1 polymer ?
#
loop_
_entity_poly.entity_id
_entity_poly.type
_entity_poly.pdbx_seq_one_letter_code
_entity_poly.pdbx_strand_id
1 'polypeptide(L)'
;MGHVGAHAEILEGGWAEFYGNLLERCPMGYSVSVGPFVPWRGVEGVGEARCGGCKRGEGLRVSARPLAGMGGVPCRLMRFAMRMDGTLDILRGGEVPTAGALAGLLAAEGQALETLCRAAQRVRMERVGANVYLRGLVEMGNGCRKDCFYCGIRRSNAAVHRYSLPDEEVLAAARFAFRNGYANVAIQAGEDGSSAFAARIERLLYAIAEATRGELGVTLSLGEQRQSTYQRWRDAGASRYLLRLETSSSALYAALHPSDAVHSFEGRRASLRALRDCGYHVGSGVMVGLPGQTLLDLANDLLWLRAADVDMVGLGPYLEHPQTPLWARRGELWPRAERLRVAVAMVAVLRLLMPTINIAATTALQAIVPDGRERAIAAGANVIMPNITPRGRQDDYSLYERKPLAADAAEDSLPSLAARIAALGCRLAVGERGDSLHFALRDSPAGVW
;
A
#
# COMPACT_ATOMS: atom_id res chain seq x y z
N MET A 1 -7.97 -37.52 -25.67
CA MET A 1 -8.73 -37.49 -24.42
C MET A 1 -8.16 -38.55 -23.50
N GLY A 2 -7.76 -38.17 -22.30
CA GLY A 2 -7.30 -39.10 -21.27
C GLY A 2 -5.77 -39.13 -21.07
N HIS A 3 -5.31 -38.30 -20.10
CA HIS A 3 -4.11 -38.47 -19.25
C HIS A 3 -3.70 -37.14 -18.57
N VAL A 4 -4.67 -36.41 -18.04
CA VAL A 4 -4.41 -35.21 -17.21
C VAL A 4 -4.69 -35.49 -15.71
N GLY A 5 -5.24 -36.66 -15.36
CA GLY A 5 -5.86 -36.87 -14.07
C GLY A 5 -5.02 -37.48 -12.93
N ALA A 6 -3.74 -37.83 -13.11
CA ALA A 6 -3.04 -38.65 -12.11
C ALA A 6 -1.76 -38.03 -11.50
N HIS A 7 -1.28 -36.86 -11.92
CA HIS A 7 -0.06 -36.24 -11.39
C HIS A 7 -0.20 -34.84 -10.84
N ALA A 8 -1.43 -34.38 -10.61
CA ALA A 8 -1.70 -33.00 -10.08
C ALA A 8 -1.49 -32.87 -8.56
N GLU A 9 -1.35 -33.97 -7.81
CA GLU A 9 -1.24 -33.95 -6.34
C GLU A 9 0.14 -33.58 -5.78
N ILE A 10 1.18 -33.46 -6.65
CA ILE A 10 2.55 -33.20 -6.18
C ILE A 10 2.96 -31.72 -6.36
N LEU A 11 2.15 -30.91 -7.00
CA LEU A 11 2.40 -29.49 -7.15
C LEU A 11 1.58 -28.69 -6.12
N GLU A 12 2.22 -28.28 -5.03
CA GLU A 12 1.61 -27.32 -4.11
C GLU A 12 1.11 -26.08 -4.88
N GLY A 13 -0.20 -26.02 -5.04
CA GLY A 13 -1.00 -24.82 -5.25
C GLY A 13 -0.74 -23.96 -6.47
N GLY A 14 -1.57 -24.10 -7.47
CA GLY A 14 -1.94 -22.99 -8.35
C GLY A 14 -1.22 -22.86 -9.70
N TRP A 15 0.03 -23.25 -9.83
CA TRP A 15 0.79 -23.05 -11.08
C TRP A 15 0.41 -24.04 -12.19
N ALA A 16 0.18 -25.29 -11.87
CA ALA A 16 -0.27 -26.29 -12.86
C ALA A 16 -1.67 -25.97 -13.36
N GLU A 17 -2.54 -25.47 -12.48
CA GLU A 17 -3.90 -25.04 -12.81
C GLU A 17 -3.89 -23.75 -13.62
N PHE A 18 -2.98 -22.79 -13.30
CA PHE A 18 -2.78 -21.56 -14.06
C PHE A 18 -2.31 -21.84 -15.49
N TYR A 19 -1.30 -22.69 -15.66
CA TYR A 19 -0.81 -23.08 -16.99
C TYR A 19 -1.83 -23.95 -17.75
N GLY A 20 -2.56 -24.83 -17.08
CA GLY A 20 -3.65 -25.60 -17.65
C GLY A 20 -4.76 -24.69 -18.19
N ASN A 21 -5.26 -23.76 -17.38
CA ASN A 21 -6.30 -22.79 -17.80
C ASN A 21 -5.82 -21.81 -18.88
N LEU A 22 -4.52 -21.46 -18.89
CA LEU A 22 -3.93 -20.59 -19.91
C LEU A 22 -3.88 -21.27 -21.27
N LEU A 23 -3.63 -22.59 -21.30
CA LEU A 23 -3.54 -23.40 -22.51
C LEU A 23 -4.91 -23.77 -23.08
N GLU A 24 -5.91 -23.99 -22.21
CA GLU A 24 -7.30 -24.22 -22.64
C GLU A 24 -7.91 -22.99 -23.36
N ARG A 25 -7.43 -21.79 -23.03
CA ARG A 25 -7.86 -20.53 -23.66
C ARG A 25 -7.00 -20.08 -24.84
N CYS A 26 -5.95 -20.82 -25.17
CA CYS A 26 -5.06 -20.49 -26.29
C CYS A 26 -5.54 -21.21 -27.57
N PRO A 27 -6.05 -20.49 -28.59
CA PRO A 27 -6.61 -21.11 -29.79
C PRO A 27 -5.57 -21.81 -30.69
N MET A 28 -4.28 -21.84 -30.30
CA MET A 28 -3.17 -22.32 -31.12
C MET A 28 -2.61 -23.69 -30.71
N GLY A 29 -3.31 -24.50 -29.93
CA GLY A 29 -3.02 -25.92 -29.73
C GLY A 29 -1.59 -26.24 -29.26
N TYR A 30 -1.21 -25.85 -28.04
CA TYR A 30 0.05 -26.28 -27.40
C TYR A 30 -0.18 -27.47 -26.48
N SER A 31 0.77 -28.39 -26.43
CA SER A 31 0.82 -29.42 -25.39
C SER A 31 1.89 -29.09 -24.35
N VAL A 32 1.60 -29.34 -23.08
CA VAL A 32 2.55 -29.20 -21.97
C VAL A 32 2.87 -30.60 -21.45
N SER A 33 4.16 -30.93 -21.36
CA SER A 33 4.63 -32.16 -20.68
C SER A 33 5.48 -31.77 -19.48
N VAL A 34 5.22 -32.43 -18.36
CA VAL A 34 6.01 -32.30 -17.12
C VAL A 34 6.78 -33.61 -16.98
N GLY A 35 8.13 -33.57 -16.87
CA GLY A 35 8.96 -34.73 -16.73
C GLY A 35 10.15 -34.50 -15.80
N PRO A 36 10.80 -35.57 -15.29
CA PRO A 36 11.97 -35.47 -14.43
C PRO A 36 13.15 -34.76 -15.15
N PHE A 37 13.94 -34.04 -14.40
CA PHE A 37 15.08 -33.27 -14.88
C PHE A 37 16.23 -34.23 -15.31
N VAL A 38 16.67 -34.09 -16.53
CA VAL A 38 17.92 -34.73 -17.02
C VAL A 38 18.85 -33.58 -17.47
N PRO A 39 20.09 -33.48 -16.96
CA PRO A 39 21.00 -32.39 -17.36
C PRO A 39 21.33 -32.53 -18.85
N TRP A 40 21.06 -31.47 -19.61
CA TRP A 40 21.30 -31.45 -21.05
C TRP A 40 22.27 -30.33 -21.45
N ARG A 41 23.15 -30.66 -22.42
CA ARG A 41 24.05 -29.70 -23.04
C ARG A 41 23.44 -29.21 -24.35
N GLY A 42 23.10 -27.92 -24.38
CA GLY A 42 22.95 -27.12 -25.58
C GLY A 42 21.76 -27.40 -26.50
N VAL A 43 20.67 -26.64 -26.32
CA VAL A 43 19.79 -26.09 -27.40
C VAL A 43 19.13 -24.81 -26.87
N GLU A 44 19.15 -23.74 -27.66
CA GLU A 44 18.51 -22.48 -27.38
C GLU A 44 16.98 -22.60 -27.45
N GLY A 45 16.28 -22.05 -26.45
CA GLY A 45 14.80 -21.89 -26.48
C GLY A 45 14.01 -22.61 -25.37
N VAL A 46 14.65 -23.12 -24.32
CA VAL A 46 13.98 -23.75 -23.18
C VAL A 46 14.19 -22.91 -21.94
N GLY A 47 13.10 -22.35 -21.37
CA GLY A 47 13.12 -21.68 -20.07
C GLY A 47 13.18 -22.69 -18.93
N GLU A 48 14.17 -22.59 -18.06
CA GLU A 48 14.28 -23.39 -16.84
C GLU A 48 13.65 -22.63 -15.66
N ALA A 49 12.65 -23.21 -15.01
CA ALA A 49 12.16 -22.76 -13.73
C ALA A 49 12.73 -23.65 -12.62
N ARG A 50 13.41 -23.08 -11.63
CA ARG A 50 13.89 -23.81 -10.46
C ARG A 50 12.88 -23.69 -9.33
N CYS A 51 12.49 -24.80 -8.73
CA CYS A 51 11.65 -24.82 -7.54
C CYS A 51 12.53 -24.69 -6.28
N GLY A 52 12.30 -23.65 -5.48
CA GLY A 52 13.08 -23.33 -4.26
C GLY A 52 12.87 -24.27 -3.07
N GLY A 53 12.04 -25.33 -3.20
CA GLY A 53 11.72 -26.26 -2.10
C GLY A 53 12.12 -27.71 -2.35
N CYS A 54 12.66 -28.05 -3.51
CA CYS A 54 13.03 -29.44 -3.83
C CYS A 54 14.44 -29.80 -3.31
N LYS A 55 14.55 -30.99 -2.73
CA LYS A 55 15.85 -31.55 -2.35
C LYS A 55 16.77 -31.61 -3.59
N ARG A 56 18.07 -31.38 -3.40
CA ARG A 56 19.08 -31.29 -4.48
C ARG A 56 18.87 -32.37 -5.52
N GLY A 57 18.52 -31.98 -6.74
CA GLY A 57 18.42 -32.87 -7.90
C GLY A 57 17.07 -32.98 -8.59
N GLU A 58 15.98 -32.43 -7.99
CA GLU A 58 14.66 -32.50 -8.61
C GLU A 58 14.24 -31.07 -9.08
N GLY A 59 14.33 -30.83 -10.37
CA GLY A 59 13.83 -29.61 -11.01
C GLY A 59 12.63 -29.94 -11.90
N LEU A 60 11.64 -29.08 -11.88
CA LEU A 60 10.48 -29.20 -12.78
C LEU A 60 10.84 -28.57 -14.12
N ARG A 61 10.76 -29.35 -15.19
CA ARG A 61 10.96 -28.86 -16.55
C ARG A 61 9.60 -28.66 -17.21
N VAL A 62 9.24 -27.42 -17.49
CA VAL A 62 8.08 -27.10 -18.32
C VAL A 62 8.59 -26.80 -19.73
N SER A 63 8.31 -27.70 -20.68
CA SER A 63 8.58 -27.45 -22.09
C SER A 63 7.26 -27.30 -22.86
N ALA A 64 7.06 -26.16 -23.51
CA ALA A 64 5.97 -25.98 -24.47
C ALA A 64 6.52 -26.28 -25.88
N ARG A 65 5.99 -27.30 -26.55
CA ARG A 65 6.28 -27.56 -27.95
C ARG A 65 5.13 -27.14 -28.84
N PRO A 66 5.35 -26.37 -29.89
CA PRO A 66 4.31 -26.14 -30.90
C PRO A 66 4.01 -27.48 -31.59
N LEU A 67 2.73 -27.73 -31.87
CA LEU A 67 2.35 -28.85 -32.74
C LEU A 67 2.95 -28.58 -34.12
N ALA A 68 3.52 -29.65 -34.70
CA ALA A 68 4.31 -29.58 -35.92
C ALA A 68 3.60 -28.83 -37.05
N GLY A 69 4.21 -27.74 -37.52
CA GLY A 69 3.72 -26.94 -38.65
C GLY A 69 3.55 -25.44 -38.42
N MET A 70 3.66 -24.92 -37.21
CA MET A 70 3.49 -23.48 -36.97
C MET A 70 4.75 -22.86 -36.35
N GLY A 71 5.33 -21.87 -37.02
CA GLY A 71 6.51 -21.12 -36.59
C GLY A 71 6.31 -20.49 -35.19
N GLY A 72 7.17 -20.86 -34.26
CA GLY A 72 7.00 -20.71 -32.82
C GLY A 72 7.22 -19.32 -32.27
N VAL A 73 6.24 -18.43 -32.42
CA VAL A 73 6.18 -17.23 -31.58
C VAL A 73 5.23 -17.50 -30.41
N PRO A 74 5.71 -17.51 -29.13
CA PRO A 74 4.82 -17.72 -27.98
C PRO A 74 3.67 -16.73 -27.97
N CYS A 75 2.46 -17.20 -27.64
CA CYS A 75 1.28 -16.36 -27.46
C CYS A 75 1.60 -15.19 -26.50
N ARG A 76 1.01 -14.03 -26.76
CA ARG A 76 1.23 -12.80 -25.97
C ARG A 76 1.01 -13.03 -24.48
N LEU A 77 0.02 -13.85 -24.13
CA LEU A 77 -0.30 -14.28 -22.76
C LEU A 77 0.80 -15.15 -22.15
N MET A 78 1.38 -16.07 -22.91
CA MET A 78 2.46 -16.93 -22.43
C MET A 78 3.76 -16.16 -22.18
N ARG A 79 4.10 -15.19 -23.05
CA ARG A 79 5.24 -14.28 -22.81
C ARG A 79 5.02 -13.39 -21.58
N PHE A 80 3.78 -12.97 -21.33
CA PHE A 80 3.44 -12.19 -20.14
C PHE A 80 3.61 -13.02 -18.86
N ALA A 81 3.09 -14.25 -18.85
CA ALA A 81 3.23 -15.17 -17.72
C ALA A 81 4.70 -15.47 -17.41
N MET A 82 5.52 -15.80 -18.41
CA MET A 82 6.95 -16.08 -18.24
C MET A 82 7.72 -14.86 -17.70
N ARG A 83 7.38 -13.63 -18.14
CA ARG A 83 7.99 -12.40 -17.61
C ARG A 83 7.58 -12.13 -16.17
N MET A 84 6.31 -12.39 -15.83
CA MET A 84 5.80 -12.24 -14.47
C MET A 84 6.52 -13.19 -13.51
N ASP A 85 6.68 -14.46 -13.87
CA ASP A 85 7.38 -15.46 -13.07
C ASP A 85 8.84 -15.07 -12.83
N GLY A 86 9.57 -14.67 -13.88
CA GLY A 86 10.94 -14.21 -13.73
C GLY A 86 11.06 -12.99 -12.80
N THR A 87 10.12 -12.05 -12.86
CA THR A 87 10.12 -10.89 -11.95
C THR A 87 9.79 -11.29 -10.52
N LEU A 88 8.86 -12.24 -10.32
CA LEU A 88 8.54 -12.75 -8.98
C LEU A 88 9.74 -13.51 -8.37
N ASP A 89 10.50 -14.23 -9.17
CA ASP A 89 11.70 -14.93 -8.70
C ASP A 89 12.81 -13.96 -8.29
N ILE A 90 13.02 -12.87 -9.04
CA ILE A 90 13.91 -11.75 -8.66
C ILE A 90 13.50 -11.19 -7.29
N LEU A 91 12.21 -10.88 -7.09
CA LEU A 91 11.70 -10.37 -5.82
C LEU A 91 11.85 -11.36 -4.67
N ARG A 92 11.62 -12.67 -4.91
CA ARG A 92 11.83 -13.73 -3.91
C ARG A 92 13.30 -13.87 -3.53
N GLY A 93 14.20 -13.67 -4.48
CA GLY A 93 15.65 -13.65 -4.24
C GLY A 93 16.13 -12.40 -3.47
N GLY A 94 15.25 -11.45 -3.18
CA GLY A 94 15.58 -10.18 -2.51
C GLY A 94 16.23 -9.14 -3.42
N GLU A 95 16.32 -9.42 -4.71
CA GLU A 95 16.84 -8.50 -5.71
C GLU A 95 15.80 -7.42 -6.11
N VAL A 96 16.27 -6.33 -6.69
CA VAL A 96 15.41 -5.23 -7.12
C VAL A 96 15.16 -5.32 -8.63
N PRO A 97 13.91 -5.59 -9.05
CA PRO A 97 13.57 -5.58 -10.46
C PRO A 97 13.69 -4.19 -11.08
N THR A 98 13.82 -4.13 -12.40
CA THR A 98 13.74 -2.87 -13.13
C THR A 98 12.33 -2.26 -13.07
N ALA A 99 12.22 -0.93 -13.26
CA ALA A 99 10.92 -0.27 -13.33
C ALA A 99 10.01 -0.87 -14.42
N GLY A 100 10.58 -1.25 -15.57
CA GLY A 100 9.82 -1.92 -16.64
C GLY A 100 9.27 -3.29 -16.23
N ALA A 101 10.02 -4.08 -15.45
CA ALA A 101 9.57 -5.37 -14.93
C ALA A 101 8.45 -5.19 -13.88
N LEU A 102 8.60 -4.21 -12.98
CA LEU A 102 7.55 -3.86 -12.02
C LEU A 102 6.28 -3.34 -12.71
N ALA A 103 6.41 -2.47 -13.73
CA ALA A 103 5.28 -2.02 -14.54
C ALA A 103 4.53 -3.19 -15.20
N GLY A 104 5.27 -4.23 -15.62
CA GLY A 104 4.69 -5.48 -16.09
C GLY A 104 3.83 -6.18 -15.04
N LEU A 105 4.28 -6.25 -13.77
CA LEU A 105 3.46 -6.78 -12.66
C LEU A 105 2.21 -5.94 -12.40
N LEU A 106 2.31 -4.61 -12.48
CA LEU A 106 1.19 -3.69 -12.29
C LEU A 106 0.12 -3.81 -13.39
N ALA A 107 0.49 -4.31 -14.56
CA ALA A 107 -0.42 -4.61 -15.65
C ALA A 107 -1.19 -5.94 -15.47
N ALA A 108 -0.96 -6.69 -14.40
CA ALA A 108 -1.61 -7.97 -14.15
C ALA A 108 -3.13 -7.82 -13.98
N GLU A 109 -3.89 -8.71 -14.62
CA GLU A 109 -5.36 -8.75 -14.60
C GLU A 109 -5.86 -10.19 -14.38
N GLY A 110 -7.11 -10.34 -13.93
CA GLY A 110 -7.74 -11.65 -13.75
C GLY A 110 -6.86 -12.59 -12.93
N GLN A 111 -6.63 -13.81 -13.43
CA GLN A 111 -5.85 -14.85 -12.77
C GLN A 111 -4.39 -14.43 -12.46
N ALA A 112 -3.78 -13.59 -13.30
CA ALA A 112 -2.43 -13.09 -13.06
C ALA A 112 -2.38 -12.18 -11.82
N LEU A 113 -3.37 -11.30 -11.65
CA LEU A 113 -3.50 -10.46 -10.46
C LEU A 113 -3.74 -11.31 -9.20
N GLU A 114 -4.60 -12.32 -9.27
CA GLU A 114 -4.82 -13.23 -8.15
C GLU A 114 -3.54 -13.97 -7.74
N THR A 115 -2.76 -14.41 -8.72
CA THR A 115 -1.47 -15.07 -8.49
C THR A 115 -0.48 -14.12 -7.82
N LEU A 116 -0.40 -12.87 -8.27
CA LEU A 116 0.42 -11.83 -7.66
C LEU A 116 0.00 -11.56 -6.21
N CYS A 117 -1.31 -11.41 -5.96
CA CYS A 117 -1.84 -11.19 -4.62
C CYS A 117 -1.57 -12.38 -3.68
N ARG A 118 -1.72 -13.63 -4.16
CA ARG A 118 -1.39 -14.83 -3.38
C ARG A 118 0.10 -14.89 -3.02
N ALA A 119 0.98 -14.53 -3.96
CA ALA A 119 2.42 -14.46 -3.68
C ALA A 119 2.73 -13.42 -2.60
N ALA A 120 2.14 -12.23 -2.67
CA ALA A 120 2.30 -11.17 -1.70
C ALA A 120 1.72 -11.54 -0.32
N GLN A 121 0.54 -12.18 -0.29
CA GLN A 121 -0.08 -12.68 0.94
C GLN A 121 0.80 -13.72 1.63
N ARG A 122 1.42 -14.64 0.89
CA ARG A 122 2.37 -15.62 1.43
C ARG A 122 3.56 -14.91 2.09
N VAL A 123 4.21 -13.98 1.39
CA VAL A 123 5.33 -13.19 1.94
C VAL A 123 4.88 -12.41 3.17
N ARG A 124 3.68 -11.82 3.16
CA ARG A 124 3.13 -11.16 4.35
C ARG A 124 3.04 -12.12 5.53
N MET A 125 2.42 -13.30 5.34
CA MET A 125 2.25 -14.31 6.41
C MET A 125 3.58 -14.79 6.97
N GLU A 126 4.59 -14.97 6.12
CA GLU A 126 5.94 -15.42 6.51
C GLU A 126 6.73 -14.33 7.25
N ARG A 127 6.60 -13.06 6.84
CA ARG A 127 7.47 -11.97 7.31
C ARG A 127 6.86 -11.13 8.43
N VAL A 128 5.57 -10.81 8.36
CA VAL A 128 4.87 -9.95 9.34
C VAL A 128 3.69 -10.65 10.03
N GLY A 129 3.38 -11.88 9.62
CA GLY A 129 2.37 -12.72 10.24
C GLY A 129 0.93 -12.39 9.85
N ALA A 130 -0.02 -13.00 10.55
CA ALA A 130 -1.46 -12.90 10.26
C ALA A 130 -2.12 -11.63 10.83
N ASN A 131 -1.40 -10.82 11.60
CA ASN A 131 -1.96 -9.65 12.29
C ASN A 131 -2.33 -8.52 11.31
N VAL A 132 -3.52 -7.95 11.50
CA VAL A 132 -3.95 -6.67 10.93
C VAL A 132 -4.06 -5.68 12.07
N TYR A 133 -3.18 -4.69 12.08
CA TYR A 133 -3.07 -3.72 13.14
C TYR A 133 -4.11 -2.60 13.02
N LEU A 134 -4.67 -2.22 14.16
CA LEU A 134 -5.75 -1.25 14.27
C LEU A 134 -5.20 0.11 14.69
N ARG A 135 -5.50 1.16 13.90
CA ARG A 135 -5.15 2.55 14.24
C ARG A 135 -6.38 3.43 14.14
N GLY A 136 -6.78 4.07 15.24
CA GLY A 136 -7.91 5.01 15.22
C GLY A 136 -7.52 6.31 14.52
N LEU A 137 -8.24 6.70 13.46
CA LEU A 137 -8.00 7.96 12.76
C LEU A 137 -8.81 9.08 13.41
N VAL A 138 -8.14 10.17 13.81
CA VAL A 138 -8.73 11.40 14.32
C VAL A 138 -8.38 12.54 13.37
N GLU A 139 -9.38 13.05 12.66
CA GLU A 139 -9.28 14.22 11.78
C GLU A 139 -9.53 15.48 12.60
N MET A 140 -8.46 16.03 13.19
CA MET A 140 -8.58 17.09 14.19
C MET A 140 -8.89 18.48 13.62
N GLY A 141 -8.74 18.68 12.30
CA GLY A 141 -9.08 19.94 11.67
C GLY A 141 -8.71 19.99 10.19
N ASN A 142 -9.46 20.78 9.43
CA ASN A 142 -9.33 20.88 7.97
C ASN A 142 -8.79 22.22 7.48
N GLY A 143 -8.35 23.12 8.36
CA GLY A 143 -7.59 24.32 7.99
C GLY A 143 -6.23 23.90 7.39
N CYS A 144 -5.92 24.33 6.17
CA CYS A 144 -4.69 23.94 5.48
C CYS A 144 -4.05 25.14 4.79
N ARG A 145 -2.74 25.34 4.95
CA ARG A 145 -1.99 26.37 4.24
C ARG A 145 -1.63 25.98 2.80
N LYS A 146 -1.70 24.66 2.48
CA LYS A 146 -1.44 24.14 1.14
C LYS A 146 -2.65 24.32 0.23
N ASP A 147 -2.37 24.39 -1.08
CA ASP A 147 -3.38 24.55 -2.12
C ASP A 147 -3.29 23.46 -3.19
N CYS A 148 -3.03 22.24 -2.77
CA CYS A 148 -2.87 21.08 -3.66
C CYS A 148 -4.10 20.92 -4.56
N PHE A 149 -3.90 20.76 -5.86
CA PHE A 149 -4.95 20.75 -6.88
C PHE A 149 -5.89 19.55 -6.83
N TYR A 150 -5.56 18.52 -6.06
CA TYR A 150 -6.33 17.28 -5.89
C TYR A 150 -7.15 17.24 -4.60
N CYS A 151 -6.91 18.17 -3.64
CA CYS A 151 -7.40 18.02 -2.28
C CYS A 151 -8.65 18.88 -2.00
N GLY A 152 -9.72 18.24 -1.52
CA GLY A 152 -10.97 18.95 -1.20
C GLY A 152 -10.81 20.00 -0.11
N ILE A 153 -9.89 19.80 0.86
CA ILE A 153 -9.64 20.76 1.96
C ILE A 153 -8.54 21.80 1.63
N ARG A 154 -8.16 21.94 0.37
CA ARG A 154 -7.17 22.93 -0.08
C ARG A 154 -7.52 24.36 0.40
N ARG A 155 -6.48 25.20 0.59
CA ARG A 155 -6.64 26.56 1.13
C ARG A 155 -7.70 27.39 0.39
N SER A 156 -7.65 27.40 -0.94
CA SER A 156 -8.53 28.22 -1.79
C SER A 156 -9.93 27.63 -1.99
N ASN A 157 -10.26 26.48 -1.40
CA ASN A 157 -11.62 25.96 -1.46
C ASN A 157 -12.51 26.68 -0.43
N ALA A 158 -13.24 27.70 -0.90
CA ALA A 158 -14.14 28.52 -0.06
C ALA A 158 -15.44 27.78 0.33
N ALA A 159 -15.77 26.67 -0.32
CA ALA A 159 -16.99 25.91 -0.01
C ALA A 159 -16.82 24.95 1.18
N VAL A 160 -15.60 24.79 1.70
CA VAL A 160 -15.34 23.91 2.84
C VAL A 160 -15.72 24.59 4.15
N HIS A 161 -16.60 23.95 4.91
CA HIS A 161 -16.83 24.34 6.29
C HIS A 161 -15.58 24.04 7.13
N ARG A 162 -14.83 25.10 7.52
CA ARG A 162 -13.57 24.97 8.26
C ARG A 162 -13.85 24.70 9.73
N TYR A 163 -13.11 23.73 10.30
CA TYR A 163 -13.19 23.41 11.71
C TYR A 163 -11.81 23.06 12.29
N SER A 164 -11.73 23.13 13.59
CA SER A 164 -10.65 22.60 14.42
C SER A 164 -11.28 22.05 15.68
N LEU A 165 -11.09 20.77 15.97
CA LEU A 165 -11.59 20.14 17.20
C LEU A 165 -10.96 20.81 18.41
N PRO A 166 -11.70 21.08 19.50
CA PRO A 166 -11.12 21.41 20.79
C PRO A 166 -10.15 20.32 21.26
N ASP A 167 -9.16 20.69 22.09
CA ASP A 167 -8.16 19.74 22.61
C ASP A 167 -8.83 18.62 23.43
N GLU A 168 -9.90 18.91 24.13
CA GLU A 168 -10.70 17.97 24.93
C GLU A 168 -11.37 16.90 24.03
N GLU A 169 -11.83 17.25 22.84
CA GLU A 169 -12.43 16.29 21.90
C GLU A 169 -11.37 15.37 21.30
N VAL A 170 -10.18 15.88 20.97
CA VAL A 170 -9.06 15.07 20.51
C VAL A 170 -8.61 14.09 21.61
N LEU A 171 -8.51 14.58 22.83
CA LEU A 171 -8.16 13.75 24.01
C LEU A 171 -9.24 12.71 24.32
N ALA A 172 -10.52 13.07 24.18
CA ALA A 172 -11.63 12.13 24.35
C ALA A 172 -11.58 11.00 23.30
N ALA A 173 -11.27 11.32 22.04
CA ALA A 173 -11.08 10.33 20.99
C ALA A 173 -9.88 9.42 21.25
N ALA A 174 -8.77 9.94 21.77
CA ALA A 174 -7.61 9.16 22.19
C ALA A 174 -7.94 8.22 23.37
N ARG A 175 -8.67 8.70 24.37
CA ARG A 175 -9.17 7.87 25.49
C ARG A 175 -10.16 6.80 25.01
N PHE A 176 -11.03 7.13 24.07
CA PHE A 176 -11.93 6.15 23.45
C PHE A 176 -11.14 5.04 22.76
N ALA A 177 -10.16 5.41 21.92
CA ALA A 177 -9.29 4.45 21.26
C ALA A 177 -8.62 3.53 22.29
N PHE A 178 -7.98 4.08 23.30
CA PHE A 178 -7.28 3.31 24.33
C PHE A 178 -8.20 2.31 25.05
N ARG A 179 -9.40 2.77 25.49
CA ARG A 179 -10.36 1.90 26.21
C ARG A 179 -10.94 0.78 25.31
N ASN A 180 -11.00 1.00 23.99
CA ASN A 180 -11.51 0.03 23.04
C ASN A 180 -10.41 -0.82 22.38
N GLY A 181 -9.19 -0.84 22.96
CA GLY A 181 -8.11 -1.70 22.51
C GLY A 181 -7.43 -1.27 21.21
N TYR A 182 -7.60 -0.02 20.79
CA TYR A 182 -6.72 0.56 19.79
C TYR A 182 -5.36 0.84 20.45
N ALA A 183 -4.32 0.21 19.97
CA ALA A 183 -2.98 0.46 20.51
C ALA A 183 -2.31 1.68 19.86
N ASN A 184 -2.96 2.30 18.89
CA ASN A 184 -2.48 3.48 18.19
C ASN A 184 -3.63 4.40 17.77
N VAL A 185 -3.33 5.72 17.76
CA VAL A 185 -4.13 6.73 17.07
C VAL A 185 -3.28 7.42 16.00
N ALA A 186 -3.94 7.80 14.90
CA ALA A 186 -3.39 8.67 13.88
C ALA A 186 -4.11 10.02 13.96
N ILE A 187 -3.39 11.06 14.32
CA ILE A 187 -3.91 12.44 14.37
C ILE A 187 -3.56 13.11 13.04
N GLN A 188 -4.61 13.45 12.29
CA GLN A 188 -4.50 14.06 10.98
C GLN A 188 -5.15 15.45 10.96
N ALA A 189 -4.50 16.40 10.29
CA ALA A 189 -5.07 17.73 10.02
C ALA A 189 -4.57 18.27 8.68
N GLY A 190 -5.19 19.36 8.22
CA GLY A 190 -4.57 20.21 7.23
C GLY A 190 -3.25 20.77 7.75
N GLU A 191 -2.35 21.14 6.84
CA GLU A 191 -1.02 21.62 7.19
C GLU A 191 -1.07 23.05 7.75
N ASP A 192 -0.55 23.22 8.96
CA ASP A 192 -0.33 24.52 9.63
C ASP A 192 1.12 24.57 10.15
N GLY A 193 1.91 25.53 9.68
CA GLY A 193 3.31 25.75 10.07
C GLY A 193 3.50 26.79 11.17
N SER A 194 2.44 27.21 11.85
CA SER A 194 2.53 28.22 12.92
C SER A 194 3.15 27.66 14.20
N SER A 195 3.83 28.50 14.95
CA SER A 195 4.40 28.14 16.25
C SER A 195 3.30 27.81 17.28
N ALA A 196 2.14 28.46 17.16
CA ALA A 196 0.97 28.20 18.01
C ALA A 196 0.43 26.77 17.80
N PHE A 197 0.31 26.34 16.54
CA PHE A 197 -0.08 24.96 16.19
C PHE A 197 0.96 23.96 16.69
N ALA A 198 2.25 24.23 16.48
CA ALA A 198 3.32 23.37 16.95
C ALA A 198 3.27 23.16 18.48
N ALA A 199 3.08 24.24 19.26
CA ALA A 199 2.95 24.16 20.69
C ALA A 199 1.64 23.47 21.16
N ARG A 200 0.55 23.64 20.40
CA ARG A 200 -0.72 22.94 20.66
C ARG A 200 -0.57 21.42 20.54
N ILE A 201 0.05 20.94 19.45
CA ILE A 201 0.26 19.51 19.22
C ILE A 201 1.16 18.93 20.33
N GLU A 202 2.22 19.62 20.70
CA GLU A 202 3.09 19.19 21.78
C GLU A 202 2.34 18.98 23.10
N ARG A 203 1.50 19.97 23.52
CA ARG A 203 0.65 19.84 24.73
C ARG A 203 -0.33 18.66 24.61
N LEU A 204 -0.96 18.47 23.45
CA LEU A 204 -1.86 17.33 23.20
C LEU A 204 -1.14 15.99 23.35
N LEU A 205 0.10 15.89 22.85
CA LEU A 205 0.90 14.64 22.97
C LEU A 205 1.18 14.31 24.43
N TYR A 206 1.58 15.28 25.24
CA TYR A 206 1.76 15.09 26.67
C TYR A 206 0.45 14.70 27.38
N ALA A 207 -0.67 15.35 27.06
CA ALA A 207 -1.97 15.03 27.64
C ALA A 207 -2.46 13.62 27.24
N ILE A 208 -2.20 13.18 26.00
CA ILE A 208 -2.50 11.81 25.54
C ILE A 208 -1.62 10.81 26.29
N ALA A 209 -0.32 11.07 26.41
CA ALA A 209 0.60 10.19 27.12
C ALA A 209 0.18 10.03 28.60
N GLU A 210 -0.15 11.12 29.29
CA GLU A 210 -0.68 11.09 30.66
C GLU A 210 -1.98 10.28 30.75
N ALA A 211 -2.96 10.57 29.89
CA ALA A 211 -4.28 9.94 29.90
C ALA A 211 -4.26 8.44 29.57
N THR A 212 -3.22 7.95 28.90
CA THR A 212 -3.05 6.56 28.45
C THR A 212 -1.82 5.87 29.02
N ARG A 213 -1.16 6.48 30.01
CA ARG A 213 0.07 5.98 30.67
C ARG A 213 1.21 5.70 29.69
N GLY A 214 1.25 6.42 28.55
CA GLY A 214 2.22 6.20 27.47
C GLY A 214 2.00 4.91 26.67
N GLU A 215 0.92 4.16 26.92
CA GLU A 215 0.65 2.90 26.24
C GLU A 215 0.06 3.09 24.83
N LEU A 216 -0.67 4.19 24.58
CA LEU A 216 -1.24 4.51 23.28
C LEU A 216 -0.17 5.12 22.36
N GLY A 217 0.18 4.45 21.27
CA GLY A 217 1.07 4.99 20.25
C GLY A 217 0.40 6.13 19.46
N VAL A 218 1.17 7.17 19.12
CA VAL A 218 0.66 8.28 18.32
C VAL A 218 1.39 8.36 16.97
N THR A 219 0.61 8.37 15.90
CA THR A 219 1.03 8.69 14.54
C THR A 219 0.56 10.11 14.21
N LEU A 220 1.43 10.96 13.70
CA LEU A 220 1.06 12.30 13.21
C LEU A 220 0.99 12.33 11.68
N SER A 221 0.03 13.06 11.13
CA SER A 221 -0.10 13.37 9.72
C SER A 221 -0.53 14.84 9.58
N LEU A 222 0.42 15.75 9.81
CA LEU A 222 0.21 17.19 10.00
C LEU A 222 0.99 18.05 8.99
N GLY A 223 1.32 17.44 7.83
CA GLY A 223 2.05 18.11 6.74
C GLY A 223 3.53 18.35 7.04
N GLU A 224 4.12 19.30 6.31
CA GLU A 224 5.53 19.66 6.42
C GLU A 224 5.78 20.62 7.57
N GLN A 225 6.79 20.32 8.38
CA GLN A 225 7.20 21.13 9.54
C GLN A 225 8.73 21.36 9.52
N ARG A 226 9.19 22.25 10.38
CA ARG A 226 10.62 22.40 10.65
C ARG A 226 11.15 21.19 11.40
N GLN A 227 12.37 20.80 11.19
CA GLN A 227 13.01 19.68 11.90
C GLN A 227 12.93 19.83 13.41
N SER A 228 13.13 21.05 13.93
CA SER A 228 12.97 21.32 15.38
C SER A 228 11.55 21.07 15.89
N THR A 229 10.52 21.27 15.08
CA THR A 229 9.14 20.93 15.43
C THR A 229 8.94 19.41 15.44
N TYR A 230 9.47 18.71 14.46
CA TYR A 230 9.45 17.23 14.44
C TYR A 230 10.14 16.67 15.68
N GLN A 231 11.31 17.20 16.06
CA GLN A 231 12.02 16.75 17.26
C GLN A 231 11.18 16.96 18.52
N ARG A 232 10.62 18.16 18.71
CA ARG A 232 9.76 18.44 19.89
C ARG A 232 8.58 17.47 19.99
N TRP A 233 7.92 17.17 18.89
CA TRP A 233 6.79 16.24 18.87
C TRP A 233 7.24 14.78 19.10
N ARG A 234 8.43 14.44 18.62
CA ARG A 234 9.04 13.13 18.89
C ARG A 234 9.32 12.96 20.37
N ASP A 235 9.92 13.98 21.01
CA ASP A 235 10.23 14.00 22.43
C ASP A 235 8.96 13.98 23.29
N ALA A 236 7.87 14.60 22.81
CA ALA A 236 6.56 14.57 23.45
C ALA A 236 5.79 13.26 23.27
N GLY A 237 6.34 12.24 22.58
CA GLY A 237 5.79 10.88 22.49
C GLY A 237 5.22 10.45 21.16
N ALA A 238 5.23 11.32 20.13
CA ALA A 238 4.86 10.87 18.78
C ALA A 238 5.93 9.93 18.22
N SER A 239 5.56 8.70 17.90
CA SER A 239 6.53 7.69 17.44
C SER A 239 6.52 7.47 15.92
N ARG A 240 5.46 7.88 15.22
CA ARG A 240 5.28 7.69 13.79
C ARG A 240 4.82 8.97 13.14
N TYR A 241 5.26 9.18 11.91
CA TYR A 241 4.82 10.32 11.10
C TYR A 241 4.49 9.87 9.68
N LEU A 242 3.31 10.23 9.17
CA LEU A 242 2.89 9.98 7.81
C LEU A 242 2.93 11.28 7.01
N LEU A 243 3.81 11.35 6.01
CA LEU A 243 3.92 12.46 5.08
C LEU A 243 3.97 11.89 3.64
N ARG A 244 2.85 11.98 2.93
CA ARG A 244 2.74 11.41 1.59
C ARG A 244 3.49 12.24 0.57
N LEU A 245 4.28 11.58 -0.28
CA LEU A 245 4.94 12.23 -1.42
C LEU A 245 3.96 12.48 -2.58
N GLU A 246 2.96 11.63 -2.72
CA GLU A 246 1.90 11.55 -3.73
C GLU A 246 2.37 11.01 -5.08
N THR A 247 3.55 11.36 -5.55
CA THR A 247 4.26 10.76 -6.69
C THR A 247 5.76 11.06 -6.59
N SER A 248 6.60 10.17 -7.09
CA SER A 248 8.05 10.36 -7.19
C SER A 248 8.46 11.11 -8.47
N SER A 249 7.55 11.27 -9.42
CA SER A 249 7.76 12.07 -10.63
C SER A 249 7.66 13.56 -10.32
N SER A 250 8.75 14.30 -10.48
CA SER A 250 8.75 15.76 -10.27
C SER A 250 7.80 16.48 -11.23
N ALA A 251 7.64 15.97 -12.45
CA ALA A 251 6.73 16.54 -13.45
C ALA A 251 5.25 16.33 -13.03
N LEU A 252 4.87 15.13 -12.58
CA LEU A 252 3.54 14.88 -12.04
C LEU A 252 3.31 15.70 -10.76
N TYR A 253 4.30 15.76 -9.86
CA TYR A 253 4.19 16.57 -8.65
C TYR A 253 3.90 18.04 -8.96
N ALA A 254 4.61 18.63 -9.93
CA ALA A 254 4.37 20.00 -10.38
C ALA A 254 2.96 20.18 -10.98
N ALA A 255 2.42 19.16 -11.67
CA ALA A 255 1.05 19.20 -12.20
C ALA A 255 -0.04 19.08 -11.11
N LEU A 256 0.31 18.62 -9.90
CA LEU A 256 -0.59 18.46 -8.76
C LEU A 256 -0.61 19.66 -7.82
N HIS A 257 0.32 20.59 -7.94
CA HIS A 257 0.55 21.64 -6.96
C HIS A 257 0.77 23.01 -7.62
N PRO A 258 0.47 24.11 -6.92
CA PRO A 258 0.92 25.43 -7.32
C PRO A 258 2.45 25.52 -7.40
N SER A 259 2.94 26.36 -8.33
CA SER A 259 4.37 26.64 -8.46
C SER A 259 4.77 27.73 -7.47
N ASP A 260 4.95 27.35 -6.21
CA ASP A 260 5.37 28.26 -5.12
C ASP A 260 6.29 27.54 -4.12
N ALA A 261 6.89 28.30 -3.21
CA ALA A 261 7.85 27.79 -2.22
C ALA A 261 7.19 26.82 -1.19
N VAL A 262 5.86 26.92 -1.00
CA VAL A 262 5.13 26.09 -0.03
C VAL A 262 4.90 24.68 -0.58
N HIS A 263 4.89 24.50 -1.93
CA HIS A 263 4.63 23.24 -2.61
C HIS A 263 5.88 22.64 -3.25
N SER A 264 7.05 22.86 -2.68
CA SER A 264 8.31 22.35 -3.21
C SER A 264 8.39 20.82 -3.14
N PHE A 265 8.68 20.16 -4.26
CA PHE A 265 8.96 18.73 -4.33
C PHE A 265 10.17 18.33 -3.48
N GLU A 266 11.27 19.10 -3.60
CA GLU A 266 12.47 18.86 -2.82
C GLU A 266 12.26 19.18 -1.33
N GLY A 267 11.45 20.20 -1.01
CA GLY A 267 11.03 20.50 0.36
C GLY A 267 10.28 19.32 1.01
N ARG A 268 9.36 18.68 0.26
CA ARG A 268 8.65 17.48 0.71
C ARG A 268 9.61 16.32 0.99
N ARG A 269 10.57 16.08 0.10
CA ARG A 269 11.60 15.05 0.26
C ARG A 269 12.56 15.36 1.43
N ALA A 270 12.94 16.62 1.60
CA ALA A 270 13.75 17.07 2.73
C ALA A 270 13.01 16.86 4.08
N SER A 271 11.71 17.12 4.12
CA SER A 271 10.88 16.85 5.31
C SER A 271 10.84 15.37 5.67
N LEU A 272 10.77 14.46 4.69
CA LEU A 272 10.83 13.01 4.92
C LEU A 272 12.20 12.58 5.49
N ARG A 273 13.30 13.18 5.00
CA ARG A 273 14.64 12.95 5.58
C ARG A 273 14.72 13.46 7.03
N ALA A 274 14.25 14.69 7.28
CA ALA A 274 14.23 15.26 8.62
C ALA A 274 13.42 14.44 9.63
N LEU A 275 12.31 13.84 9.20
CA LEU A 275 11.54 12.91 10.03
C LEU A 275 12.35 11.67 10.42
N ARG A 276 13.11 11.11 9.47
CA ARG A 276 14.02 10.00 9.75
C ARG A 276 15.12 10.40 10.73
N ASP A 277 15.75 11.55 10.51
CA ASP A 277 16.83 12.07 11.37
C ASP A 277 16.35 12.31 12.82
N CYS A 278 15.04 12.62 12.99
CA CYS A 278 14.40 12.71 14.31
C CYS A 278 13.97 11.35 14.90
N GLY A 279 14.26 10.21 14.24
CA GLY A 279 13.99 8.88 14.77
C GLY A 279 12.52 8.44 14.71
N TYR A 280 11.74 8.96 13.77
CA TYR A 280 10.38 8.50 13.53
C TYR A 280 10.35 7.17 12.74
N HIS A 281 9.33 6.36 12.98
CA HIS A 281 8.84 5.45 11.95
C HIS A 281 8.25 6.31 10.82
N VAL A 282 8.96 6.40 9.72
CA VAL A 282 8.58 7.28 8.60
C VAL A 282 7.58 6.59 7.70
N GLY A 283 6.42 7.22 7.53
CA GLY A 283 5.41 6.81 6.58
C GLY A 283 5.35 7.75 5.38
N SER A 284 5.19 7.18 4.19
CA SER A 284 4.90 7.93 2.98
C SER A 284 3.80 7.26 2.17
N GLY A 285 3.58 7.70 0.94
CA GLY A 285 2.58 7.11 0.05
C GLY A 285 2.42 7.89 -1.23
N VAL A 286 1.70 7.25 -2.16
CA VAL A 286 1.46 7.77 -3.50
C VAL A 286 0.01 7.59 -3.89
N MET A 287 -0.46 8.35 -4.88
CA MET A 287 -1.77 8.20 -5.49
C MET A 287 -1.68 7.38 -6.78
N VAL A 288 -2.69 6.57 -7.05
CA VAL A 288 -2.78 5.69 -8.21
C VAL A 288 -3.85 6.18 -9.17
N GLY A 289 -3.48 6.40 -10.43
CA GLY A 289 -4.38 6.82 -11.50
C GLY A 289 -4.60 8.32 -11.54
N LEU A 290 -3.55 9.10 -11.29
CA LEU A 290 -3.53 10.55 -11.54
C LEU A 290 -3.66 10.87 -13.03
N PRO A 291 -4.17 12.06 -13.41
CA PRO A 291 -4.19 12.48 -14.82
C PRO A 291 -2.78 12.44 -15.43
N GLY A 292 -2.63 11.69 -16.52
CA GLY A 292 -1.36 11.51 -17.24
C GLY A 292 -0.37 10.52 -16.61
N GLN A 293 -0.67 9.90 -15.46
CA GLN A 293 0.18 8.90 -14.82
C GLN A 293 0.21 7.58 -15.61
N THR A 294 1.37 6.97 -15.71
CA THR A 294 1.59 5.68 -16.36
C THR A 294 1.92 4.57 -15.35
N LEU A 295 1.86 3.30 -15.77
CA LEU A 295 2.33 2.19 -14.94
C LEU A 295 3.84 2.26 -14.66
N LEU A 296 4.61 2.90 -15.55
CA LEU A 296 6.04 3.12 -15.34
C LEU A 296 6.30 4.17 -14.24
N ASP A 297 5.47 5.22 -14.17
CA ASP A 297 5.54 6.20 -13.06
C ASP A 297 5.25 5.51 -11.73
N LEU A 298 4.22 4.65 -11.67
CA LEU A 298 3.88 3.88 -10.46
C LEU A 298 4.98 2.88 -10.07
N ALA A 299 5.63 2.26 -11.05
CA ALA A 299 6.79 1.39 -10.81
C ALA A 299 7.98 2.19 -10.21
N ASN A 300 8.24 3.39 -10.73
CA ASN A 300 9.23 4.30 -10.17
C ASN A 300 8.85 4.78 -8.77
N ASP A 301 7.55 5.02 -8.51
CA ASP A 301 7.03 5.34 -7.17
C ASP A 301 7.36 4.21 -6.16
N LEU A 302 7.20 2.94 -6.54
CA LEU A 302 7.56 1.79 -5.70
C LEU A 302 9.07 1.72 -5.43
N LEU A 303 9.89 1.91 -6.46
CA LEU A 303 11.35 1.95 -6.32
C LEU A 303 11.81 3.12 -5.44
N TRP A 304 11.15 4.28 -5.58
CA TRP A 304 11.42 5.43 -4.73
C TRP A 304 11.08 5.16 -3.27
N LEU A 305 9.90 4.57 -2.98
CA LEU A 305 9.49 4.20 -1.62
C LEU A 305 10.52 3.27 -0.96
N ARG A 306 11.03 2.30 -1.71
CA ARG A 306 12.10 1.40 -1.26
C ARG A 306 13.41 2.15 -1.03
N ALA A 307 13.85 2.98 -1.98
CA ALA A 307 15.09 3.76 -1.85
C ALA A 307 15.00 4.82 -0.73
N ALA A 308 13.80 5.37 -0.50
CA ALA A 308 13.52 6.25 0.62
C ALA A 308 13.44 5.48 1.95
N ASP A 309 13.51 4.16 1.95
CA ASP A 309 13.59 3.27 3.10
C ASP A 309 12.50 3.57 4.14
N VAL A 310 11.24 3.68 3.69
CA VAL A 310 10.11 4.03 4.55
C VAL A 310 9.62 2.82 5.36
N ASP A 311 9.12 3.08 6.57
CA ASP A 311 8.63 2.06 7.49
C ASP A 311 7.15 1.74 7.30
N MET A 312 6.40 2.67 6.71
CA MET A 312 4.96 2.59 6.52
C MET A 312 4.58 3.18 5.16
N VAL A 313 3.60 2.56 4.50
CA VAL A 313 3.08 3.09 3.23
C VAL A 313 1.55 3.11 3.25
N GLY A 314 1.00 4.28 2.86
CA GLY A 314 -0.42 4.46 2.55
C GLY A 314 -0.58 4.84 1.09
N LEU A 315 -0.94 3.87 0.25
CA LEU A 315 -1.24 4.11 -1.17
C LEU A 315 -2.70 3.77 -1.48
N GLY A 316 -3.24 4.38 -2.51
CA GLY A 316 -4.60 4.11 -2.93
C GLY A 316 -4.97 4.87 -4.19
N PRO A 317 -6.14 4.57 -4.76
CA PRO A 317 -6.63 5.23 -5.96
C PRO A 317 -6.81 6.73 -5.72
N TYR A 318 -6.43 7.54 -6.70
CA TYR A 318 -6.88 8.92 -6.75
C TYR A 318 -8.39 8.95 -6.94
N LEU A 319 -9.06 9.70 -6.10
CA LEU A 319 -10.49 9.97 -6.19
C LEU A 319 -10.69 11.46 -6.40
N GLU A 320 -11.43 11.80 -7.43
CA GLU A 320 -11.72 13.17 -7.82
C GLU A 320 -12.61 13.88 -6.80
N HIS A 321 -12.44 15.21 -6.68
CA HIS A 321 -13.31 16.07 -5.89
C HIS A 321 -13.79 17.25 -6.75
N PRO A 322 -15.09 17.53 -6.86
CA PRO A 322 -15.65 18.52 -7.80
C PRO A 322 -15.17 19.96 -7.53
N GLN A 323 -14.78 20.27 -6.31
CA GLN A 323 -14.29 21.60 -5.90
C GLN A 323 -12.75 21.73 -5.98
N THR A 324 -12.10 20.92 -6.82
CA THR A 324 -10.64 20.94 -7.00
C THR A 324 -10.27 21.27 -8.44
N PRO A 325 -9.11 21.91 -8.69
CA PRO A 325 -8.65 22.18 -10.06
C PRO A 325 -8.51 20.92 -10.93
N LEU A 326 -8.09 19.79 -10.36
CA LEU A 326 -7.96 18.53 -11.11
C LEU A 326 -9.29 17.95 -11.58
N TRP A 327 -10.43 18.42 -11.07
CA TRP A 327 -11.74 18.05 -11.60
C TRP A 327 -11.90 18.35 -13.08
N ALA A 328 -11.27 19.42 -13.57
CA ALA A 328 -11.28 19.77 -15.00
C ALA A 328 -10.63 18.67 -15.87
N ARG A 329 -9.69 17.92 -15.30
CA ARG A 329 -8.95 16.83 -15.96
C ARG A 329 -9.54 15.43 -15.70
N ARG A 330 -10.74 15.31 -15.16
CA ARG A 330 -11.36 14.02 -14.81
C ARG A 330 -11.57 13.09 -16.01
N GLY A 331 -11.67 13.66 -17.22
CA GLY A 331 -11.77 12.89 -18.46
C GLY A 331 -10.49 12.13 -18.86
N GLU A 332 -9.34 12.47 -18.25
CA GLU A 332 -8.07 11.79 -18.46
C GLU A 332 -7.85 10.62 -17.49
N LEU A 333 -8.72 10.47 -16.48
CA LEU A 333 -8.56 9.45 -15.46
C LEU A 333 -8.86 8.06 -15.99
N TRP A 334 -8.09 7.09 -15.55
CA TRP A 334 -8.48 5.70 -15.72
C TRP A 334 -9.85 5.43 -15.07
N PRO A 335 -10.63 4.48 -15.59
CA PRO A 335 -11.85 4.03 -14.91
C PRO A 335 -11.60 3.70 -13.45
N ARG A 336 -12.57 3.94 -12.55
CA ARG A 336 -12.44 3.65 -11.11
C ARG A 336 -12.06 2.20 -10.84
N ALA A 337 -12.64 1.25 -11.61
CA ALA A 337 -12.30 -0.17 -11.49
C ALA A 337 -10.82 -0.44 -11.82
N GLU A 338 -10.26 0.26 -12.81
CA GLU A 338 -8.86 0.13 -13.18
C GLU A 338 -7.94 0.74 -12.11
N ARG A 339 -8.28 1.91 -11.58
CA ARG A 339 -7.55 2.52 -10.46
C ARG A 339 -7.53 1.62 -9.22
N LEU A 340 -8.66 0.94 -8.93
CA LEU A 340 -8.75 -0.06 -7.86
C LEU A 340 -7.83 -1.25 -8.14
N ARG A 341 -7.91 -1.83 -9.35
CA ARG A 341 -7.11 -2.97 -9.78
C ARG A 341 -5.62 -2.69 -9.63
N VAL A 342 -5.17 -1.56 -10.18
CA VAL A 342 -3.76 -1.16 -10.13
C VAL A 342 -3.33 -0.85 -8.69
N ALA A 343 -4.18 -0.22 -7.87
CA ALA A 343 -3.86 0.03 -6.46
C ALA A 343 -3.70 -1.27 -5.67
N VAL A 344 -4.52 -2.29 -5.93
CA VAL A 344 -4.35 -3.63 -5.32
C VAL A 344 -3.06 -4.29 -5.81
N ALA A 345 -2.73 -4.21 -7.10
CA ALA A 345 -1.47 -4.69 -7.65
C ALA A 345 -0.26 -3.96 -7.01
N MET A 346 -0.36 -2.64 -6.81
CA MET A 346 0.66 -1.83 -6.12
C MET A 346 0.90 -2.32 -4.68
N VAL A 347 -0.16 -2.63 -3.93
CA VAL A 347 -0.04 -3.22 -2.57
C VAL A 347 0.71 -4.54 -2.64
N ALA A 348 0.36 -5.42 -3.58
CA ALA A 348 0.99 -6.73 -3.72
C ALA A 348 2.47 -6.61 -4.09
N VAL A 349 2.80 -5.81 -5.10
CA VAL A 349 4.20 -5.59 -5.52
C VAL A 349 5.01 -4.93 -4.40
N LEU A 350 4.44 -3.97 -3.69
CA LEU A 350 5.10 -3.31 -2.54
C LEU A 350 5.42 -4.31 -1.42
N ARG A 351 4.50 -5.24 -1.10
CA ARG A 351 4.74 -6.28 -0.10
C ARG A 351 5.89 -7.21 -0.51
N LEU A 352 5.98 -7.55 -1.80
CA LEU A 352 7.08 -8.36 -2.32
C LEU A 352 8.41 -7.60 -2.31
N LEU A 353 8.38 -6.30 -2.63
CA LEU A 353 9.56 -5.43 -2.72
C LEU A 353 10.08 -5.01 -1.34
N MET A 354 9.18 -4.83 -0.36
CA MET A 354 9.48 -4.39 1.01
C MET A 354 8.73 -5.28 2.01
N PRO A 355 9.24 -6.49 2.28
CA PRO A 355 8.49 -7.54 2.99
C PRO A 355 8.09 -7.23 4.44
N THR A 356 8.79 -6.32 5.11
CA THR A 356 8.69 -6.09 6.57
C THR A 356 8.04 -4.76 6.96
N ILE A 357 7.68 -3.91 5.99
CA ILE A 357 7.03 -2.63 6.26
C ILE A 357 5.55 -2.79 6.62
N ASN A 358 4.97 -1.76 7.21
CA ASN A 358 3.53 -1.65 7.39
C ASN A 358 2.87 -1.05 6.15
N ILE A 359 1.82 -1.71 5.63
CA ILE A 359 1.05 -1.24 4.48
C ILE A 359 -0.40 -1.05 4.90
N ALA A 360 -0.93 0.16 4.70
CA ALA A 360 -2.30 0.49 5.07
C ALA A 360 -3.30 0.07 3.97
N ALA A 361 -4.38 -0.60 4.37
CA ALA A 361 -5.58 -0.77 3.56
C ALA A 361 -6.39 0.53 3.63
N THR A 362 -6.21 1.41 2.62
CA THR A 362 -6.73 2.78 2.65
C THR A 362 -8.24 2.84 2.39
N THR A 363 -8.92 3.81 3.01
CA THR A 363 -10.36 4.07 2.81
C THR A 363 -10.73 4.46 1.38
N ALA A 364 -9.77 4.97 0.60
CA ALA A 364 -9.99 5.27 -0.82
C ALA A 364 -10.35 4.02 -1.65
N LEU A 365 -9.88 2.83 -1.27
CA LEU A 365 -10.27 1.57 -1.90
C LEU A 365 -11.75 1.23 -1.59
N GLN A 366 -12.16 1.42 -0.33
CA GLN A 366 -13.54 1.22 0.11
C GLN A 366 -14.51 2.20 -0.56
N ALA A 367 -14.06 3.42 -0.86
CA ALA A 367 -14.88 4.40 -1.59
C ALA A 367 -15.23 3.97 -3.03
N ILE A 368 -14.49 3.01 -3.61
CA ILE A 368 -14.79 2.44 -4.93
C ILE A 368 -15.66 1.20 -4.81
N VAL A 369 -15.30 0.27 -3.90
CA VAL A 369 -16.05 -0.98 -3.66
C VAL A 369 -16.08 -1.27 -2.16
N PRO A 370 -17.17 -1.80 -1.60
CA PRO A 370 -17.32 -2.02 -0.16
C PRO A 370 -16.21 -2.88 0.46
N ASP A 371 -15.73 -3.90 -0.26
CA ASP A 371 -14.67 -4.84 0.15
C ASP A 371 -13.25 -4.37 -0.27
N GLY A 372 -13.08 -3.09 -0.62
CA GLY A 372 -11.80 -2.57 -1.12
C GLY A 372 -10.63 -2.69 -0.14
N ARG A 373 -10.90 -2.54 1.18
CA ARG A 373 -9.88 -2.73 2.22
C ARG A 373 -9.50 -4.20 2.37
N GLU A 374 -10.46 -5.09 2.31
CA GLU A 374 -10.26 -6.54 2.37
C GLU A 374 -9.41 -7.03 1.20
N ARG A 375 -9.64 -6.52 -0.01
CA ARG A 375 -8.79 -6.81 -1.18
C ARG A 375 -7.34 -6.35 -0.97
N ALA A 376 -7.12 -5.21 -0.36
CA ALA A 376 -5.77 -4.76 -0.03
C ALA A 376 -5.10 -5.66 1.04
N ILE A 377 -5.86 -6.11 2.06
CA ILE A 377 -5.36 -7.04 3.07
C ILE A 377 -4.99 -8.39 2.43
N ALA A 378 -5.84 -8.91 1.54
CA ALA A 378 -5.55 -10.12 0.77
C ALA A 378 -4.35 -9.97 -0.16
N ALA A 379 -4.05 -8.74 -0.61
CA ALA A 379 -2.86 -8.40 -1.40
C ALA A 379 -1.61 -8.08 -0.55
N GLY A 380 -1.67 -8.20 0.79
CA GLY A 380 -0.51 -8.03 1.65
C GLY A 380 -0.50 -6.80 2.56
N ALA A 381 -1.55 -5.97 2.58
CA ALA A 381 -1.68 -4.91 3.59
C ALA A 381 -1.90 -5.51 4.99
N ASN A 382 -1.45 -4.80 6.03
CA ASN A 382 -1.50 -5.27 7.42
C ASN A 382 -1.90 -4.17 8.44
N VAL A 383 -2.42 -3.04 7.96
CA VAL A 383 -2.92 -1.96 8.83
C VAL A 383 -4.28 -1.50 8.33
N ILE A 384 -5.24 -1.30 9.26
CA ILE A 384 -6.54 -0.70 8.99
C ILE A 384 -6.74 0.51 9.91
N MET A 385 -7.39 1.56 9.38
CA MET A 385 -7.53 2.83 10.08
C MET A 385 -9.00 3.27 10.11
N PRO A 386 -9.83 2.75 11.06
CA PRO A 386 -11.18 3.25 11.24
C PRO A 386 -11.20 4.70 11.69
N ASN A 387 -12.13 5.47 11.15
CA ASN A 387 -12.31 6.86 11.51
C ASN A 387 -13.07 6.96 12.84
N ILE A 388 -12.40 7.46 13.87
CA ILE A 388 -12.95 7.68 15.21
C ILE A 388 -13.11 9.18 15.54
N THR A 389 -13.02 10.05 14.53
CA THR A 389 -13.35 11.48 14.68
C THR A 389 -14.78 11.63 15.22
N PRO A 390 -15.05 12.58 16.13
CA PRO A 390 -16.40 12.81 16.63
C PRO A 390 -17.42 12.96 15.49
N ARG A 391 -18.57 12.27 15.63
CA ARG A 391 -19.67 12.34 14.66
C ARG A 391 -20.10 13.80 14.48
N GLY A 392 -20.43 14.23 13.27
CA GLY A 392 -20.77 15.60 12.93
C GLY A 392 -19.57 16.45 12.46
N ARG A 393 -18.32 15.93 12.55
CA ARG A 393 -17.15 16.58 11.97
C ARG A 393 -16.50 15.77 10.85
N GLN A 394 -16.85 14.50 10.72
CA GLN A 394 -16.27 13.62 9.69
C GLN A 394 -16.60 14.07 8.27
N ASP A 395 -17.79 14.66 8.07
CA ASP A 395 -18.26 15.15 6.78
C ASP A 395 -17.53 16.42 6.35
N ASP A 396 -17.08 17.23 7.31
CA ASP A 396 -16.31 18.45 7.06
C ASP A 396 -14.86 18.16 6.60
N TYR A 397 -14.38 16.91 6.75
CA TYR A 397 -13.04 16.49 6.30
C TYR A 397 -13.10 15.76 4.95
N SER A 398 -13.64 16.39 3.95
CA SER A 398 -13.84 15.81 2.61
C SER A 398 -12.61 16.03 1.73
N LEU A 399 -11.70 15.07 1.73
CA LEU A 399 -10.51 15.07 0.85
C LEU A 399 -10.86 14.78 -0.60
N TYR A 400 -11.85 13.90 -0.82
CA TYR A 400 -12.31 13.42 -2.12
C TYR A 400 -13.81 13.09 -2.05
N GLU A 401 -14.45 12.98 -3.24
CA GLU A 401 -15.87 12.64 -3.36
C GLU A 401 -16.17 11.24 -2.80
N ARG A 402 -17.31 11.08 -2.13
CA ARG A 402 -17.78 9.81 -1.55
C ARG A 402 -16.79 9.18 -0.55
N LYS A 403 -16.06 10.01 0.19
CA LYS A 403 -15.32 9.50 1.35
C LYS A 403 -16.31 8.74 2.26
N PRO A 404 -16.02 7.49 2.68
CA PRO A 404 -16.88 6.74 3.60
C PRO A 404 -17.16 7.57 4.85
N LEU A 405 -18.44 7.76 5.15
CA LEU A 405 -18.93 8.61 6.25
C LEU A 405 -19.20 7.79 7.52
N ALA A 406 -19.50 8.49 8.62
CA ALA A 406 -19.84 7.89 9.90
C ALA A 406 -21.07 6.96 9.89
N ALA A 407 -21.95 7.08 8.88
CA ALA A 407 -23.06 6.13 8.69
C ALA A 407 -22.56 4.69 8.45
N ASP A 408 -21.36 4.56 7.88
CA ASP A 408 -20.68 3.28 7.66
C ASP A 408 -20.02 2.75 8.95
N ALA A 409 -20.06 3.53 10.05
CA ALA A 409 -19.40 3.20 11.32
C ALA A 409 -19.97 1.93 12.01
N ALA A 410 -21.17 1.49 11.65
CA ALA A 410 -21.70 0.20 12.12
C ALA A 410 -20.91 -0.97 11.48
N GLU A 411 -20.48 -0.82 10.23
CA GLU A 411 -19.60 -1.79 9.55
C GLU A 411 -18.18 -1.78 10.11
N ASP A 412 -17.72 -0.67 10.66
CA ASP A 412 -16.42 -0.53 11.30
C ASP A 412 -16.42 -0.83 12.81
N SER A 413 -17.52 -1.41 13.35
CA SER A 413 -17.50 -1.94 14.71
C SER A 413 -16.41 -3.03 14.82
N LEU A 414 -15.70 -3.06 15.95
CA LEU A 414 -14.60 -4.03 16.14
C LEU A 414 -15.02 -5.48 15.88
N PRO A 415 -16.22 -5.97 16.33
CA PRO A 415 -16.67 -7.32 16.00
C PRO A 415 -16.87 -7.55 14.49
N SER A 416 -17.46 -6.58 13.77
CA SER A 416 -17.64 -6.66 12.31
C SER A 416 -16.31 -6.70 11.57
N LEU A 417 -15.38 -5.81 11.93
CA LEU A 417 -14.03 -5.80 11.39
C LEU A 417 -13.29 -7.12 11.67
N ALA A 418 -13.38 -7.62 12.89
CA ALA A 418 -12.73 -8.88 13.27
C ALA A 418 -13.25 -10.06 12.44
N ALA A 419 -14.57 -10.13 12.23
CA ALA A 419 -15.19 -11.18 11.41
C ALA A 419 -14.73 -11.11 9.94
N ARG A 420 -14.72 -9.92 9.33
CA ARG A 420 -14.26 -9.72 7.93
C ARG A 420 -12.79 -10.06 7.77
N ILE A 421 -11.95 -9.67 8.73
CA ILE A 421 -10.50 -9.95 8.72
C ILE A 421 -10.27 -11.45 8.94
N ALA A 422 -11.02 -12.11 9.81
CA ALA A 422 -10.93 -13.55 10.04
C ALA A 422 -11.29 -14.36 8.78
N ALA A 423 -12.27 -13.90 7.99
CA ALA A 423 -12.61 -14.52 6.71
C ALA A 423 -11.47 -14.53 5.68
N LEU A 424 -10.45 -13.66 5.86
CA LEU A 424 -9.23 -13.62 5.04
C LEU A 424 -8.10 -14.48 5.62
N GLY A 425 -8.35 -15.31 6.63
CA GLY A 425 -7.31 -16.05 7.33
C GLY A 425 -6.37 -15.17 8.16
N CYS A 426 -6.81 -13.96 8.54
CA CYS A 426 -6.06 -12.97 9.29
C CYS A 426 -6.66 -12.73 10.67
N ARG A 427 -5.95 -12.03 11.56
CA ARG A 427 -6.42 -11.69 12.91
C ARG A 427 -6.37 -10.17 13.11
N LEU A 428 -7.48 -9.59 13.57
CA LEU A 428 -7.46 -8.19 14.03
C LEU A 428 -6.67 -8.10 15.32
N ALA A 429 -5.57 -7.37 15.29
CA ALA A 429 -4.62 -7.22 16.40
C ALA A 429 -5.07 -6.10 17.35
N VAL A 430 -6.05 -6.42 18.22
CA VAL A 430 -6.56 -5.52 19.26
C VAL A 430 -5.54 -5.43 20.39
N GLY A 431 -5.20 -4.22 20.84
CA GLY A 431 -4.24 -3.98 21.91
C GLY A 431 -2.76 -4.10 21.50
N GLU A 432 -2.47 -4.36 20.22
CA GLU A 432 -1.11 -4.50 19.72
C GLU A 432 -0.64 -3.26 18.96
N ARG A 433 0.50 -2.70 19.34
CA ARG A 433 1.05 -1.45 18.73
C ARG A 433 1.38 -1.60 17.24
N GLY A 434 1.77 -2.78 16.79
CA GLY A 434 2.09 -3.07 15.41
C GLY A 434 3.18 -2.16 14.86
N ASP A 435 4.29 -2.08 15.56
CA ASP A 435 5.48 -1.38 15.08
C ASP A 435 6.00 -2.04 13.81
N SER A 436 6.57 -1.25 12.91
CA SER A 436 7.13 -1.80 11.68
C SER A 436 8.34 -2.67 12.02
N LEU A 437 8.34 -3.91 11.57
CA LEU A 437 9.53 -4.77 11.68
C LEU A 437 10.71 -4.19 10.90
N HIS A 438 10.45 -3.48 9.81
CA HIS A 438 11.46 -2.79 9.04
C HIS A 438 12.22 -1.77 9.89
N PHE A 439 11.51 -0.97 10.69
CA PHE A 439 12.11 -0.02 11.62
C PHE A 439 12.97 -0.73 12.67
N ALA A 440 12.44 -1.77 13.30
CA ALA A 440 13.13 -2.52 14.33
C ALA A 440 14.43 -3.20 13.81
N LEU A 441 14.39 -3.71 12.58
CA LEU A 441 15.55 -4.36 11.94
C LEU A 441 16.63 -3.35 11.54
N ARG A 442 16.28 -2.14 11.14
CA ARG A 442 17.24 -1.08 10.79
C ARG A 442 18.10 -0.65 11.96
N ASP A 443 17.52 -0.56 13.16
CA ASP A 443 18.21 -0.11 14.37
C ASP A 443 18.94 -1.25 15.11
N SER A 444 18.83 -2.48 14.63
CA SER A 444 19.51 -3.65 15.21
C SER A 444 20.96 -3.74 14.71
N PRO A 445 21.97 -3.92 15.60
CA PRO A 445 23.39 -3.99 15.20
C PRO A 445 23.79 -5.23 14.41
N ALA A 446 22.87 -6.15 14.16
CA ALA A 446 23.09 -7.35 13.36
C ALA A 446 22.35 -7.23 12.02
N GLY A 447 23.01 -6.60 11.03
CA GLY A 447 22.62 -6.73 9.62
C GLY A 447 22.77 -8.16 9.14
N VAL A 448 21.79 -9.00 9.42
CA VAL A 448 21.64 -10.31 8.78
C VAL A 448 20.38 -10.23 7.91
N TRP A 449 20.61 -10.11 6.63
CA TRP A 449 19.61 -10.26 5.56
C TRP A 449 19.68 -11.67 4.97
#